data_1135fbdb29fa01b74de4f07f471ab1dc
#
_entry.id   1135fbdb29fa01b74de4f07f471ab1dc
#
_cell.length_a   1.000
_cell.length_b   1.000
_cell.length_c   1.000
_cell.angle_alpha   90.00
_cell.angle_beta   90.00
_cell.angle_gamma   90.00
#
_symmetry.space_group_name_H-M   'P 1'
#
loop_
_entity.id
_entity.type
_entity.pdbx_description
1 polymer ?
#
loop_
_entity_poly.entity_id
_entity_poly.type
_entity_poly.pdbx_seq_one_letter_code
_entity_poly.pdbx_strand_id
1 'polypeptide(L)'
;MQAVEANMSTAYLNRCCKAAAQNEGDIMTDDEVLAEFRAAEALLEGHFILSSGLRSPRYLQCARVLMNPARGARLADALVARIPAEIRNQLQAVVSPAMGGVIAGHEMGRALGLDAMFVERPGGTFELRRGFALAPGQKVLMMEDVVTTGLSSREAIAAIEAAGGKVIAAAALVDRSNGKADLGVPFFPLIRLDVPSYSADALPPELAAIPAIKPGSRAAA
;
A
#
# COMPACT_ATOMS: atom_id res chain seq x y z
N MET A 1 -6.68 32.97 27.49
CA MET A 1 -7.05 32.01 26.45
C MET A 1 -5.92 31.67 25.48
N GLN A 2 -5.03 32.62 25.12
CA GLN A 2 -3.88 32.38 24.19
C GLN A 2 -2.73 31.51 24.75
N ALA A 3 -2.56 31.37 26.05
CA ALA A 3 -1.45 30.59 26.65
C ALA A 3 -1.71 29.06 26.70
N VAL A 4 -2.96 28.61 26.53
CA VAL A 4 -3.32 27.18 26.57
C VAL A 4 -3.12 26.51 25.22
N GLU A 5 -3.32 27.23 24.12
CA GLU A 5 -3.13 26.68 22.77
C GLU A 5 -1.64 26.44 22.42
N ALA A 6 -0.74 27.33 22.88
CA ALA A 6 0.71 27.19 22.64
C ALA A 6 1.31 25.96 23.37
N ASN A 7 0.75 25.60 24.54
CA ASN A 7 1.30 24.52 25.36
C ASN A 7 0.82 23.11 24.88
N MET A 8 -0.35 23.02 24.24
CA MET A 8 -0.86 21.78 23.64
C MET A 8 -0.06 21.42 22.38
N SER A 9 0.33 22.36 21.55
CA SER A 9 1.11 22.14 20.32
C SER A 9 2.51 21.57 20.63
N THR A 10 3.20 22.09 21.62
CA THR A 10 4.57 21.64 21.98
C THR A 10 4.58 20.25 22.62
N ALA A 11 3.56 19.90 23.42
CA ALA A 11 3.45 18.56 24.02
C ALA A 11 3.07 17.48 22.97
N TYR A 12 2.29 17.85 21.95
CA TYR A 12 1.96 16.98 20.83
C TYR A 12 3.17 16.73 19.94
N LEU A 13 3.91 17.79 19.56
CA LEU A 13 5.14 17.72 18.78
C LEU A 13 6.23 16.91 19.49
N ASN A 14 6.42 17.09 20.81
CA ASN A 14 7.38 16.30 21.57
C ASN A 14 7.00 14.81 21.73
N ARG A 15 5.74 14.46 21.66
CA ARG A 15 5.30 13.06 21.66
C ARG A 15 5.53 12.40 20.32
N CYS A 16 5.29 13.12 19.21
CA CYS A 16 5.57 12.65 17.86
C CYS A 16 7.08 12.50 17.60
N CYS A 17 7.92 13.45 18.05
CA CYS A 17 9.37 13.35 17.94
C CYS A 17 9.97 12.19 18.77
N LYS A 18 9.39 11.85 19.94
CA LYS A 18 9.85 10.70 20.74
C LYS A 18 9.46 9.36 20.14
N ALA A 19 8.32 9.26 19.45
CA ALA A 19 7.92 8.05 18.74
C ALA A 19 8.83 7.78 17.52
N ALA A 20 9.27 8.82 16.83
CA ALA A 20 10.19 8.72 15.68
C ALA A 20 11.63 8.32 16.06
N ALA A 21 12.07 8.59 17.29
CA ALA A 21 13.45 8.31 17.75
C ALA A 21 13.65 6.91 18.36
N GLN A 22 12.63 6.07 18.45
CA GLN A 22 12.71 4.76 19.12
C GLN A 22 12.63 3.55 18.19
N ASN A 23 12.64 3.71 16.88
CA ASN A 23 12.53 2.59 15.94
C ASN A 23 13.80 2.38 15.09
N GLU A 24 14.96 2.17 15.72
CA GLU A 24 15.99 1.28 15.18
C GLU A 24 15.67 -0.20 15.52
N GLY A 25 14.39 -0.50 15.70
CA GLY A 25 13.87 -1.82 16.00
C GLY A 25 13.73 -2.65 14.74
N ASP A 26 14.21 -3.87 14.81
CA ASP A 26 14.05 -5.05 13.95
C ASP A 26 13.31 -4.79 12.63
N ILE A 27 14.08 -4.60 11.57
CA ILE A 27 13.53 -4.58 10.20
C ILE A 27 12.95 -5.97 9.96
N MET A 28 11.62 -6.07 9.87
CA MET A 28 10.98 -7.35 9.54
C MET A 28 11.60 -7.96 8.28
N THR A 29 11.99 -9.21 8.39
CA THR A 29 12.45 -10.01 7.26
C THR A 29 11.28 -10.33 6.32
N ASP A 30 11.57 -10.70 5.08
CA ASP A 30 10.54 -11.10 4.13
C ASP A 30 9.75 -12.32 4.62
N ASP A 31 10.38 -13.25 5.34
CA ASP A 31 9.72 -14.41 5.93
C ASP A 31 8.73 -14.02 7.05
N GLU A 32 9.09 -13.06 7.88
CA GLU A 32 8.19 -12.53 8.92
C GLU A 32 7.00 -11.79 8.31
N VAL A 33 7.21 -11.00 7.25
CA VAL A 33 6.12 -10.38 6.48
C VAL A 33 5.20 -11.45 5.90
N LEU A 34 5.75 -12.49 5.27
CA LEU A 34 4.96 -13.60 4.73
C LEU A 34 4.20 -14.37 5.81
N ALA A 35 4.78 -14.54 7.01
CA ALA A 35 4.10 -15.16 8.14
C ALA A 35 2.85 -14.36 8.56
N GLU A 36 2.91 -13.02 8.58
CA GLU A 36 1.75 -12.17 8.85
C GLU A 36 0.66 -12.33 7.77
N PHE A 37 1.03 -12.44 6.50
CA PHE A 37 0.08 -12.68 5.42
C PHE A 37 -0.57 -14.06 5.51
N ARG A 38 0.18 -15.12 5.84
CA ARG A 38 -0.35 -16.48 6.05
C ARG A 38 -1.27 -16.53 7.26
N ALA A 39 -0.87 -15.95 8.40
CA ALA A 39 -1.67 -15.89 9.62
C ALA A 39 -2.99 -15.13 9.45
N ALA A 40 -3.05 -14.20 8.47
CA ALA A 40 -4.27 -13.50 8.08
C ALA A 40 -5.10 -14.27 7.04
N GLU A 41 -4.64 -15.43 6.57
CA GLU A 41 -5.18 -16.12 5.39
C GLU A 41 -5.31 -15.16 4.18
N ALA A 42 -4.36 -14.25 4.05
CA ALA A 42 -4.32 -13.23 3.00
C ALA A 42 -3.51 -13.71 1.78
N LEU A 43 -2.64 -14.68 1.96
CA LEU A 43 -1.94 -15.39 0.89
C LEU A 43 -2.52 -16.79 0.80
N LEU A 44 -3.32 -17.02 -0.24
CA LEU A 44 -3.96 -18.30 -0.51
C LEU A 44 -3.18 -19.06 -1.58
N GLU A 45 -3.04 -20.36 -1.42
CA GLU A 45 -2.48 -21.28 -2.42
C GLU A 45 -3.62 -22.15 -3.00
N GLY A 46 -3.59 -22.37 -4.33
CA GLY A 46 -4.65 -23.07 -5.05
C GLY A 46 -4.70 -22.64 -6.51
N HIS A 47 -5.82 -22.92 -7.21
CA HIS A 47 -6.01 -22.48 -8.58
C HIS A 47 -7.01 -21.31 -8.62
N PHE A 48 -6.52 -20.11 -8.88
CA PHE A 48 -7.34 -18.89 -8.84
C PHE A 48 -7.54 -18.29 -10.22
N ILE A 49 -8.76 -17.81 -10.48
CA ILE A 49 -9.10 -17.00 -11.66
C ILE A 49 -8.95 -15.54 -11.27
N LEU A 50 -7.97 -14.84 -11.87
CA LEU A 50 -7.73 -13.42 -11.65
C LEU A 50 -8.78 -12.57 -12.40
N SER A 51 -8.89 -11.28 -12.03
CA SER A 51 -9.79 -10.33 -12.73
C SER A 51 -9.43 -10.14 -14.21
N SER A 52 -8.18 -10.35 -14.58
CA SER A 52 -7.71 -10.38 -15.98
C SER A 52 -8.13 -11.62 -16.78
N GLY A 53 -8.74 -12.63 -16.13
CA GLY A 53 -9.04 -13.94 -16.71
C GLY A 53 -7.87 -14.93 -16.66
N LEU A 54 -6.67 -14.48 -16.32
CA LEU A 54 -5.52 -15.36 -16.14
C LEU A 54 -5.70 -16.27 -14.92
N ARG A 55 -4.93 -17.35 -14.90
CA ARG A 55 -4.88 -18.33 -13.81
C ARG A 55 -3.64 -18.14 -12.98
N SER A 56 -3.75 -18.33 -11.66
CA SER A 56 -2.63 -18.20 -10.76
C SER A 56 -2.66 -19.27 -9.67
N PRO A 57 -1.50 -19.84 -9.27
CA PRO A 57 -1.41 -20.78 -8.14
C PRO A 57 -1.55 -20.07 -6.79
N ARG A 58 -1.53 -18.73 -6.78
CA ARG A 58 -1.62 -17.93 -5.55
C ARG A 58 -2.58 -16.76 -5.75
N TYR A 59 -3.28 -16.42 -4.66
CA TYR A 59 -4.13 -15.24 -4.59
C TYR A 59 -3.81 -14.44 -3.34
N LEU A 60 -3.70 -13.12 -3.52
CA LEU A 60 -3.36 -12.21 -2.44
C LEU A 60 -4.55 -11.27 -2.16
N GLN A 61 -4.91 -11.15 -0.87
CA GLN A 61 -6.01 -10.30 -0.42
C GLN A 61 -5.54 -9.42 0.75
N CYS A 62 -4.91 -8.29 0.44
CA CYS A 62 -4.33 -7.38 1.43
C CYS A 62 -5.36 -6.85 2.44
N ALA A 63 -6.63 -6.70 2.05
CA ALA A 63 -7.69 -6.31 2.98
C ALA A 63 -7.78 -7.24 4.21
N ARG A 64 -7.47 -8.54 4.08
CA ARG A 64 -7.44 -9.49 5.21
C ARG A 64 -6.29 -9.23 6.18
N VAL A 65 -5.15 -8.79 5.67
CA VAL A 65 -4.03 -8.37 6.51
C VAL A 65 -4.39 -7.10 7.26
N LEU A 66 -4.93 -6.12 6.55
CA LEU A 66 -5.21 -4.79 7.05
C LEU A 66 -6.45 -4.71 7.95
N MET A 67 -7.32 -5.74 7.95
CA MET A 67 -8.48 -5.76 8.85
C MET A 67 -8.09 -5.83 10.34
N ASN A 68 -6.87 -6.24 10.66
CA ASN A 68 -6.33 -6.21 12.02
C ASN A 68 -5.41 -4.99 12.18
N PRO A 69 -5.81 -3.95 12.96
CA PRO A 69 -5.05 -2.72 13.08
C PRO A 69 -3.62 -2.93 13.61
N ALA A 70 -3.44 -3.83 14.59
CA ALA A 70 -2.11 -4.09 15.14
C ALA A 70 -1.16 -4.72 14.12
N ARG A 71 -1.68 -5.57 13.23
CA ARG A 71 -0.92 -6.14 12.10
C ARG A 71 -0.63 -5.07 11.05
N GLY A 72 -1.63 -4.28 10.66
CA GLY A 72 -1.46 -3.15 9.74
C GLY A 72 -0.37 -2.19 10.22
N ALA A 73 -0.39 -1.86 11.51
CA ALA A 73 0.60 -1.00 12.13
C ALA A 73 2.02 -1.58 12.02
N ARG A 74 2.24 -2.86 12.39
CA ARG A 74 3.57 -3.48 12.27
C ARG A 74 4.10 -3.50 10.85
N LEU A 75 3.24 -3.80 9.87
CA LEU A 75 3.64 -3.83 8.46
C LEU A 75 3.97 -2.42 7.93
N ALA A 76 3.21 -1.40 8.34
CA ALA A 76 3.48 -0.02 7.98
C ALA A 76 4.80 0.46 8.59
N ASP A 77 5.04 0.18 9.88
CA ASP A 77 6.29 0.54 10.55
C ASP A 77 7.50 -0.14 9.88
N ALA A 78 7.37 -1.43 9.50
CA ALA A 78 8.40 -2.15 8.75
C ALA A 78 8.63 -1.56 7.34
N LEU A 79 7.56 -1.11 6.67
CA LEU A 79 7.66 -0.48 5.35
C LEU A 79 8.34 0.89 5.44
N VAL A 80 8.04 1.69 6.48
CA VAL A 80 8.73 2.96 6.74
C VAL A 80 10.24 2.76 6.89
N ALA A 81 10.68 1.67 7.53
CA ALA A 81 12.10 1.35 7.66
C ALA A 81 12.78 1.02 6.32
N ARG A 82 12.03 0.60 5.29
CA ARG A 82 12.53 0.35 3.92
C ARG A 82 12.72 1.64 3.10
N ILE A 83 12.13 2.75 3.52
CA ILE A 83 12.25 4.04 2.82
C ILE A 83 13.49 4.77 3.34
N PRO A 84 14.46 5.13 2.46
CA PRO A 84 15.65 5.88 2.86
C PRO A 84 15.31 7.16 3.63
N ALA A 85 16.10 7.47 4.67
CA ALA A 85 15.85 8.60 5.55
C ALA A 85 15.81 9.94 4.80
N GLU A 86 16.66 10.10 3.78
CA GLU A 86 16.71 11.28 2.92
C GLU A 86 15.43 11.54 2.12
N ILE A 87 14.67 10.49 1.79
CA ILE A 87 13.35 10.59 1.17
C ILE A 87 12.30 10.79 2.26
N ARG A 88 12.29 9.91 3.27
CA ARG A 88 11.32 9.90 4.36
C ARG A 88 11.18 11.25 5.05
N ASN A 89 12.31 11.90 5.34
CA ASN A 89 12.34 13.21 6.02
C ASN A 89 11.82 14.38 5.16
N GLN A 90 11.59 14.15 3.87
CA GLN A 90 11.02 15.16 2.97
C GLN A 90 9.52 14.99 2.77
N LEU A 91 8.94 13.85 3.15
CA LEU A 91 7.52 13.58 2.97
C LEU A 91 6.66 14.54 3.81
N GLN A 92 5.55 14.98 3.26
CA GLN A 92 4.62 15.93 3.87
C GLN A 92 3.18 15.42 3.89
N ALA A 93 2.87 14.40 3.09
CA ALA A 93 1.57 13.74 3.07
C ALA A 93 1.70 12.33 2.48
N VAL A 94 0.72 11.49 2.78
CA VAL A 94 0.51 10.19 2.13
C VAL A 94 -0.78 10.26 1.33
N VAL A 95 -0.76 9.79 0.09
CA VAL A 95 -1.96 9.69 -0.75
C VAL A 95 -2.03 8.29 -1.37
N SER A 96 -3.20 7.66 -1.28
CA SER A 96 -3.42 6.30 -1.75
C SER A 96 -4.58 6.21 -2.73
N PRO A 97 -4.60 5.28 -3.69
CA PRO A 97 -5.78 5.04 -4.51
C PRO A 97 -6.84 4.24 -3.74
N ALA A 98 -8.08 4.70 -3.82
CA ALA A 98 -9.21 3.93 -3.32
C ALA A 98 -9.54 2.77 -4.29
N MET A 99 -9.97 1.60 -3.78
CA MET A 99 -10.38 1.29 -2.41
C MET A 99 -9.26 0.59 -1.61
N GLY A 100 -8.45 -0.28 -2.26
CA GLY A 100 -7.48 -1.17 -1.60
C GLY A 100 -6.41 -0.41 -0.81
N GLY A 101 -5.91 0.68 -1.36
CA GLY A 101 -4.84 1.47 -0.76
C GLY A 101 -5.25 2.32 0.45
N VAL A 102 -6.56 2.54 0.70
CA VAL A 102 -7.02 3.51 1.73
C VAL A 102 -6.52 3.15 3.13
N ILE A 103 -6.68 1.90 3.56
CA ILE A 103 -6.23 1.48 4.90
C ILE A 103 -4.71 1.45 4.96
N ALA A 104 -4.05 0.96 3.91
CA ALA A 104 -2.59 0.97 3.81
C ALA A 104 -2.01 2.39 3.90
N GLY A 105 -2.62 3.34 3.18
CA GLY A 105 -2.25 4.76 3.23
C GLY A 105 -2.48 5.38 4.60
N HIS A 106 -3.58 5.05 5.27
CA HIS A 106 -3.86 5.51 6.63
C HIS A 106 -2.79 5.03 7.62
N GLU A 107 -2.44 3.75 7.58
CA GLU A 107 -1.40 3.19 8.45
C GLU A 107 -0.01 3.77 8.14
N MET A 108 0.31 4.03 6.87
CA MET A 108 1.55 4.74 6.51
C MET A 108 1.56 6.18 7.03
N GLY A 109 0.43 6.91 6.95
CA GLY A 109 0.29 8.24 7.54
C GLY A 109 0.52 8.21 9.05
N ARG A 110 -0.10 7.24 9.75
CA ARG A 110 0.14 7.00 11.19
C ARG A 110 1.63 6.77 11.48
N ALA A 111 2.27 5.87 10.73
CA ALA A 111 3.67 5.49 10.96
C ALA A 111 4.65 6.63 10.69
N LEU A 112 4.34 7.50 9.72
CA LEU A 112 5.14 8.67 9.35
C LEU A 112 4.76 9.93 10.14
N GLY A 113 3.63 9.94 10.88
CA GLY A 113 3.10 11.13 11.55
C GLY A 113 2.60 12.19 10.57
N LEU A 114 2.07 11.79 9.41
CA LEU A 114 1.61 12.64 8.33
C LEU A 114 0.11 12.46 8.04
N ASP A 115 -0.51 13.47 7.44
CA ASP A 115 -1.87 13.36 6.93
C ASP A 115 -1.94 12.31 5.82
N ALA A 116 -2.98 11.47 5.88
CA ALA A 116 -3.27 10.45 4.88
C ALA A 116 -4.58 10.77 4.14
N MET A 117 -4.47 10.91 2.84
CA MET A 117 -5.57 11.19 1.92
C MET A 117 -5.70 10.05 0.90
N PHE A 118 -6.74 10.09 0.07
CA PHE A 118 -6.88 9.14 -1.02
C PHE A 118 -7.51 9.79 -2.25
N VAL A 119 -7.16 9.23 -3.42
CA VAL A 119 -7.81 9.51 -4.70
C VAL A 119 -8.83 8.41 -5.00
N GLU A 120 -9.95 8.76 -5.62
CA GLU A 120 -11.03 7.83 -5.98
C GLU A 120 -11.44 8.01 -7.43
N ARG A 121 -12.11 7.00 -8.03
CA ARG A 121 -12.52 6.99 -9.45
C ARG A 121 -14.03 7.16 -9.63
N PRO A 122 -14.61 8.34 -9.51
CA PRO A 122 -16.05 8.53 -9.67
C PRO A 122 -16.53 8.31 -11.11
N GLY A 123 -15.68 8.53 -12.10
CA GLY A 123 -15.97 8.40 -13.54
C GLY A 123 -14.91 7.64 -14.33
N GLY A 124 -14.14 6.75 -13.66
CA GLY A 124 -13.08 5.98 -14.31
C GLY A 124 -11.68 6.61 -14.19
N THR A 125 -11.56 7.90 -13.90
CA THR A 125 -10.29 8.62 -13.67
C THR A 125 -10.12 8.92 -12.19
N PHE A 126 -8.91 8.81 -11.67
CA PHE A 126 -8.62 9.18 -10.29
C PHE A 126 -8.70 10.68 -10.09
N GLU A 127 -9.31 11.09 -8.97
CA GLU A 127 -9.45 12.47 -8.53
C GLU A 127 -9.26 12.57 -7.02
N LEU A 128 -8.62 13.65 -6.55
CA LEU A 128 -8.58 14.02 -5.14
C LEU A 128 -9.88 14.74 -4.79
N ARG A 129 -10.67 14.15 -3.88
CA ARG A 129 -12.04 14.61 -3.56
C ARG A 129 -12.23 14.80 -2.07
N ARG A 130 -13.48 14.88 -1.61
CA ARG A 130 -13.92 14.95 -0.19
C ARG A 130 -13.36 16.13 0.58
N GLY A 131 -13.05 17.23 -0.11
CA GLY A 131 -12.45 18.41 0.51
C GLY A 131 -10.95 18.25 0.81
N PHE A 132 -10.32 17.14 0.39
CA PHE A 132 -8.88 17.01 0.45
C PHE A 132 -8.22 18.02 -0.49
N ALA A 133 -7.13 18.63 -0.04
CA ALA A 133 -6.34 19.58 -0.80
C ALA A 133 -4.85 19.36 -0.54
N LEU A 134 -4.05 19.56 -1.56
CA LEU A 134 -2.59 19.55 -1.48
C LEU A 134 -2.08 20.97 -1.73
N ALA A 135 -1.11 21.41 -0.92
CA ALA A 135 -0.40 22.65 -1.20
C ALA A 135 0.43 22.51 -2.48
N PRO A 136 0.62 23.59 -3.27
CA PRO A 136 1.44 23.54 -4.47
C PRO A 136 2.85 23.00 -4.18
N GLY A 137 3.21 21.90 -4.86
CA GLY A 137 4.50 21.24 -4.68
C GLY A 137 4.66 20.44 -3.38
N GLN A 138 3.60 20.23 -2.60
CA GLN A 138 3.64 19.39 -1.40
C GLN A 138 4.16 18.01 -1.72
N LYS A 139 5.19 17.55 -0.99
CA LYS A 139 5.89 16.30 -1.25
C LYS A 139 5.09 15.10 -0.71
N VAL A 140 4.70 14.21 -1.59
CA VAL A 140 3.76 13.12 -1.33
C VAL A 140 4.44 11.77 -1.47
N LEU A 141 4.13 10.85 -0.55
CA LEU A 141 4.28 9.42 -0.74
C LEU A 141 2.99 8.86 -1.34
N MET A 142 3.05 8.26 -2.54
CA MET A 142 1.95 7.46 -3.05
C MET A 142 2.01 6.06 -2.43
N MET A 143 0.93 5.63 -1.76
CA MET A 143 0.86 4.33 -1.07
C MET A 143 -0.20 3.42 -1.66
N GLU A 144 0.19 2.20 -2.06
CA GLU A 144 -0.69 1.17 -2.60
C GLU A 144 -0.70 -0.08 -1.68
N ASP A 145 -1.71 -0.92 -1.75
CA ASP A 145 -1.68 -2.22 -1.10
C ASP A 145 -0.91 -3.25 -1.96
N VAL A 146 -1.19 -3.34 -3.26
CA VAL A 146 -0.52 -4.26 -4.19
C VAL A 146 -0.24 -3.59 -5.53
N VAL A 147 1.00 -3.58 -5.94
CA VAL A 147 1.40 -3.19 -7.30
C VAL A 147 1.56 -4.43 -8.18
N THR A 148 0.89 -4.43 -9.35
CA THR A 148 1.02 -5.48 -10.37
C THR A 148 1.72 -4.92 -11.61
N THR A 149 0.99 -4.35 -12.55
CA THR A 149 1.58 -3.68 -13.75
C THR A 149 2.02 -2.24 -13.47
N GLY A 150 1.64 -1.68 -12.33
CA GLY A 150 1.86 -0.29 -11.98
C GLY A 150 0.93 0.71 -12.69
N LEU A 151 -0.03 0.24 -13.50
CA LEU A 151 -0.92 1.15 -14.23
C LEU A 151 -1.75 2.01 -13.26
N SER A 152 -2.45 1.39 -12.30
CA SER A 152 -3.24 2.10 -11.29
C SER A 152 -2.40 3.09 -10.48
N SER A 153 -1.19 2.67 -10.12
CA SER A 153 -0.26 3.51 -9.36
C SER A 153 0.18 4.74 -10.17
N ARG A 154 0.50 4.60 -11.45
CA ARG A 154 0.84 5.74 -12.33
C ARG A 154 -0.34 6.69 -12.51
N GLU A 155 -1.55 6.17 -12.67
CA GLU A 155 -2.76 7.00 -12.77
C GLU A 155 -3.04 7.75 -11.45
N ALA A 156 -2.81 7.11 -10.30
CA ALA A 156 -2.92 7.78 -9.00
C ALA A 156 -1.86 8.88 -8.84
N ILE A 157 -0.61 8.62 -9.25
CA ILE A 157 0.47 9.62 -9.25
C ILE A 157 0.08 10.83 -10.12
N ALA A 158 -0.39 10.59 -11.34
CA ALA A 158 -0.84 11.67 -12.22
C ALA A 158 -1.98 12.50 -11.62
N ALA A 159 -2.93 11.87 -10.93
CA ALA A 159 -4.02 12.57 -10.26
C ALA A 159 -3.55 13.41 -9.06
N ILE A 160 -2.58 12.91 -8.28
CA ILE A 160 -1.95 13.66 -7.18
C ILE A 160 -1.23 14.88 -7.71
N GLU A 161 -0.49 14.74 -8.80
CA GLU A 161 0.24 15.84 -9.42
C GLU A 161 -0.70 16.86 -10.07
N ALA A 162 -1.78 16.41 -10.70
CA ALA A 162 -2.83 17.28 -11.21
C ALA A 162 -3.53 18.08 -10.09
N ALA A 163 -3.59 17.53 -8.86
CA ALA A 163 -4.09 18.22 -7.67
C ALA A 163 -3.07 19.16 -7.01
N GLY A 164 -1.88 19.35 -7.61
CA GLY A 164 -0.84 20.27 -7.15
C GLY A 164 0.23 19.65 -6.26
N GLY A 165 0.13 18.36 -5.91
CA GLY A 165 1.16 17.64 -5.18
C GLY A 165 2.39 17.34 -6.04
N LYS A 166 3.47 16.91 -5.38
CA LYS A 166 4.67 16.36 -6.02
C LYS A 166 4.96 14.99 -5.43
N VAL A 167 4.73 13.93 -6.19
CA VAL A 167 5.05 12.58 -5.73
C VAL A 167 6.57 12.39 -5.82
N ILE A 168 7.22 12.17 -4.67
CA ILE A 168 8.68 11.97 -4.59
C ILE A 168 9.07 10.52 -4.35
N ALA A 169 8.12 9.68 -3.97
CA ALA A 169 8.29 8.24 -3.81
C ALA A 169 6.93 7.52 -3.87
N ALA A 170 6.98 6.23 -4.17
CA ALA A 170 5.87 5.32 -4.05
C ALA A 170 6.24 4.17 -3.12
N ALA A 171 5.25 3.62 -2.40
CA ALA A 171 5.40 2.43 -1.58
C ALA A 171 4.21 1.48 -1.75
N ALA A 172 4.42 0.20 -1.46
CA ALA A 172 3.34 -0.78 -1.43
C ALA A 172 3.63 -1.88 -0.41
N LEU A 173 2.59 -2.52 0.12
CA LEU A 173 2.80 -3.72 0.93
C LEU A 173 3.36 -4.85 0.06
N VAL A 174 2.87 -5.01 -1.16
CA VAL A 174 3.32 -6.09 -2.05
C VAL A 174 3.60 -5.59 -3.46
N ASP A 175 4.79 -5.89 -3.97
CA ASP A 175 5.11 -5.81 -5.39
C ASP A 175 4.98 -7.21 -6.03
N ARG A 176 3.98 -7.34 -6.93
CA ARG A 176 3.76 -8.54 -7.75
C ARG A 176 4.30 -8.42 -9.16
N SER A 177 4.95 -7.30 -9.48
CA SER A 177 5.58 -7.12 -10.79
C SER A 177 6.94 -7.80 -10.90
N ASN A 178 7.44 -8.36 -9.80
CA ASN A 178 8.80 -8.87 -9.67
C ASN A 178 9.86 -7.81 -10.03
N GLY A 179 9.63 -6.57 -9.56
CA GLY A 179 10.52 -5.44 -9.80
C GLY A 179 10.43 -4.83 -11.20
N LYS A 180 9.45 -5.24 -12.03
CA LYS A 180 9.29 -4.76 -13.41
C LYS A 180 8.41 -3.52 -13.52
N ALA A 181 7.63 -3.19 -12.48
CA ALA A 181 6.78 -2.00 -12.49
C ALA A 181 7.64 -0.74 -12.41
N ASP A 182 7.59 0.06 -13.46
CA ASP A 182 8.12 1.42 -13.46
C ASP A 182 6.97 2.39 -13.13
N LEU A 183 7.11 3.12 -12.03
CA LEU A 183 6.13 4.10 -11.55
C LEU A 183 6.54 5.54 -11.85
N GLY A 184 7.71 5.75 -12.49
CA GLY A 184 8.28 7.07 -12.76
C GLY A 184 8.88 7.76 -11.53
N VAL A 185 8.83 7.12 -10.35
CA VAL A 185 9.41 7.59 -9.08
C VAL A 185 10.05 6.41 -8.34
N PRO A 186 10.97 6.65 -7.37
CA PRO A 186 11.50 5.59 -6.52
C PRO A 186 10.38 4.79 -5.86
N PHE A 187 10.45 3.46 -5.95
CA PHE A 187 9.42 2.55 -5.47
C PHE A 187 9.96 1.60 -4.39
N PHE A 188 9.31 1.59 -3.23
CA PHE A 188 9.69 0.83 -2.04
C PHE A 188 8.57 -0.15 -1.65
N PRO A 189 8.62 -1.41 -2.09
CA PRO A 189 7.71 -2.44 -1.61
C PRO A 189 8.20 -3.03 -0.28
N LEU A 190 7.24 -3.41 0.60
CA LEU A 190 7.56 -4.15 1.80
C LEU A 190 8.04 -5.57 1.45
N ILE A 191 7.38 -6.20 0.47
CA ILE A 191 7.79 -7.52 -0.04
C ILE A 191 7.58 -7.60 -1.55
N ARG A 192 8.46 -8.36 -2.23
CA ARG A 192 8.28 -8.77 -3.62
C ARG A 192 7.83 -10.21 -3.69
N LEU A 193 6.71 -10.46 -4.38
CA LEU A 193 6.19 -11.80 -4.59
C LEU A 193 6.14 -12.10 -6.08
N ASP A 194 6.93 -13.06 -6.51
CA ASP A 194 6.74 -13.65 -7.82
C ASP A 194 5.52 -14.57 -7.79
N VAL A 195 4.44 -14.10 -8.40
CA VAL A 195 3.19 -14.86 -8.51
C VAL A 195 2.94 -15.12 -9.98
N PRO A 196 3.30 -16.29 -10.48
CA PRO A 196 3.13 -16.60 -11.88
C PRO A 196 1.64 -16.58 -12.26
N SER A 197 1.38 -16.17 -13.49
CA SER A 197 0.04 -16.22 -14.08
C SER A 197 0.09 -16.86 -15.45
N TYR A 198 -0.92 -17.65 -15.76
CA TYR A 198 -1.00 -18.45 -16.96
C TYR A 198 -2.30 -18.17 -17.72
N SER A 199 -2.28 -18.31 -19.04
CA SER A 199 -3.52 -18.35 -19.80
C SER A 199 -4.28 -19.67 -19.55
N ALA A 200 -5.59 -19.66 -19.74
CA ALA A 200 -6.43 -20.84 -19.42
C ALA A 200 -6.10 -22.08 -20.27
N ASP A 201 -5.52 -21.86 -21.43
CA ASP A 201 -5.10 -22.87 -22.42
C ASP A 201 -3.66 -23.36 -22.24
N ALA A 202 -2.87 -22.73 -21.33
CA ALA A 202 -1.46 -23.06 -21.10
C ALA A 202 -1.16 -23.23 -19.60
N LEU A 203 -1.99 -24.04 -18.93
CA LEU A 203 -1.84 -24.32 -17.50
C LEU A 203 -0.76 -25.38 -17.25
N PRO A 204 0.10 -25.21 -16.22
CA PRO A 204 0.91 -26.31 -15.71
C PRO A 204 0.00 -27.48 -15.25
N PRO A 205 0.42 -28.74 -15.49
CA PRO A 205 -0.40 -29.91 -15.15
C PRO A 205 -0.86 -29.95 -13.69
N GLU A 206 0.03 -29.56 -12.77
CA GLU A 206 -0.26 -29.49 -11.32
C GLU A 206 -1.35 -28.46 -11.00
N LEU A 207 -1.40 -27.33 -11.72
CA LEU A 207 -2.43 -26.32 -11.53
C LEU A 207 -3.75 -26.73 -12.19
N ALA A 208 -3.68 -27.37 -13.34
CA ALA A 208 -4.87 -27.88 -14.06
C ALA A 208 -5.61 -28.96 -13.27
N ALA A 209 -4.93 -29.73 -12.42
CA ALA A 209 -5.52 -30.75 -11.56
C ALA A 209 -6.34 -30.18 -10.39
N ILE A 210 -6.21 -28.89 -10.08
CA ILE A 210 -6.92 -28.23 -8.98
C ILE A 210 -8.14 -27.49 -9.54
N PRO A 211 -9.36 -27.66 -8.95
CA PRO A 211 -10.53 -26.90 -9.36
C PRO A 211 -10.30 -25.39 -9.27
N ALA A 212 -10.62 -24.65 -10.33
CA ALA A 212 -10.41 -23.21 -10.38
C ALA A 212 -11.45 -22.46 -9.54
N ILE A 213 -10.99 -21.51 -8.71
CA ILE A 213 -11.81 -20.67 -7.85
C ILE A 213 -11.65 -19.20 -8.28
N LYS A 214 -12.76 -18.46 -8.33
CA LYS A 214 -12.74 -17.00 -8.52
C LYS A 214 -12.90 -16.31 -7.16
N PRO A 215 -11.83 -15.79 -6.55
CA PRO A 215 -11.92 -15.13 -5.25
C PRO A 215 -12.78 -13.86 -5.34
N GLY A 216 -13.56 -13.58 -4.27
CA GLY A 216 -14.40 -12.39 -4.20
C GLY A 216 -15.73 -12.47 -4.97
N SER A 217 -15.99 -13.51 -5.76
CA SER A 217 -17.35 -13.80 -6.23
C SER A 217 -18.16 -14.37 -5.05
N ARG A 218 -19.35 -13.78 -4.78
CA ARG A 218 -20.33 -14.46 -3.92
C ARG A 218 -20.52 -15.86 -4.47
N ALA A 219 -20.44 -16.87 -3.61
CA ALA A 219 -20.92 -18.18 -3.99
C ALA A 219 -22.34 -17.96 -4.54
N ALA A 220 -22.61 -18.45 -5.75
CA ALA A 220 -23.96 -18.51 -6.25
C ALA A 220 -24.76 -19.33 -5.24
N ALA A 221 -25.76 -18.69 -4.64
CA ALA A 221 -26.69 -19.32 -3.73
C ALA A 221 -27.53 -20.34 -4.47
#